data_5c80ed929bd674c57c19d90d59b8de18
#
_entry.id   5c80ed929bd674c57c19d90d59b8de18
#
_cell.length_a   1.000
_cell.length_b   1.000
_cell.length_c   1.000
_cell.angle_alpha   90.00
_cell.angle_beta   90.00
_cell.angle_gamma   90.00
#
_symmetry.space_group_name_H-M   'P 1'
#
loop_
_entity.id
_entity.type
_entity.pdbx_description
1 polymer ?
#
loop_
_entity_poly.entity_id
_entity_poly.type
_entity_poly.pdbx_seq_one_letter_code
_entity_poly.pdbx_strand_id
1 'polypeptide(L)'
;MSNLIIMRHAKSDWSGNEPDFNRKLNKRGVLSCKIISENLKNKIIIPDLFIVSPAIRATLTHKKIFSVYYKNNYLTKITIFEKKLYEGSLIEIIQSLDKKCKGYKNVVVIG
;
A
#
# COMPACT_ATOMS: atom_id res chain seq x y z
N MET A 1 -16.09 -3.27 10.25
CA MET A 1 -14.94 -2.45 9.85
C MET A 1 -15.25 -0.99 10.09
N SER A 2 -14.33 -0.28 10.69
CA SER A 2 -14.54 1.11 11.04
C SER A 2 -14.03 2.08 9.97
N ASN A 3 -12.84 1.80 9.38
CA ASN A 3 -12.23 2.69 8.41
C ASN A 3 -11.56 1.92 7.28
N LEU A 4 -11.78 2.40 6.06
CA LEU A 4 -11.07 1.93 4.86
C LEU A 4 -10.34 3.11 4.26
N ILE A 5 -9.03 3.02 4.18
CA ILE A 5 -8.17 4.06 3.62
C ILE A 5 -7.59 3.54 2.32
N ILE A 6 -7.86 4.23 1.23
CA ILE A 6 -7.37 3.84 -0.09
C ILE A 6 -6.26 4.80 -0.49
N MET A 7 -5.09 4.26 -0.78
CA MET A 7 -3.94 5.01 -1.25
C MET A 7 -3.52 4.55 -2.63
N ARG A 8 -3.16 5.50 -3.47
CA ARG A 8 -2.48 5.19 -4.72
C ARG A 8 -0.98 5.10 -4.44
N HIS A 9 -0.29 4.20 -5.15
CA HIS A 9 1.17 4.14 -5.07
C HIS A 9 1.78 5.49 -5.46
N ALA A 10 2.96 5.79 -4.93
CA ALA A 10 3.69 7.01 -5.24
C ALA A 10 4.20 7.01 -6.69
N LYS A 11 4.71 8.14 -7.14
CA LYS A 11 5.15 8.34 -8.52
C LYS A 11 6.18 7.30 -8.93
N SER A 12 5.93 6.60 -10.02
CA SER A 12 6.79 5.53 -10.50
C SER A 12 7.71 6.01 -11.64
N ASP A 13 8.77 5.24 -11.87
CA ASP A 13 9.78 5.53 -12.87
C ASP A 13 9.39 4.93 -14.23
N TRP A 14 9.39 5.76 -15.26
CA TRP A 14 9.12 5.37 -16.64
C TRP A 14 10.38 5.37 -17.52
N SER A 15 11.54 5.69 -16.95
CA SER A 15 12.77 5.84 -17.71
C SER A 15 13.48 4.53 -18.04
N GLY A 16 13.14 3.44 -17.33
CA GLY A 16 13.79 2.15 -17.54
C GLY A 16 13.09 1.26 -18.54
N ASN A 17 13.68 0.11 -18.81
CA ASN A 17 13.14 -0.90 -19.72
C ASN A 17 12.51 -2.08 -18.98
N GLU A 18 12.32 -1.97 -17.68
CA GLU A 18 11.72 -3.03 -16.89
C GLU A 18 10.27 -3.28 -17.29
N PRO A 19 9.79 -4.52 -17.14
CA PRO A 19 8.36 -4.79 -17.25
C PRO A 19 7.57 -3.92 -16.29
N ASP A 20 6.33 -3.59 -16.62
CA ASP A 20 5.49 -2.71 -15.80
C ASP A 20 5.45 -3.11 -14.33
N PHE A 21 5.31 -4.39 -14.06
CA PHE A 21 5.26 -4.93 -12.68
C PHE A 21 6.51 -4.56 -11.88
N ASN A 22 7.65 -4.45 -12.53
CA ASN A 22 8.95 -4.24 -11.88
C ASN A 22 9.36 -2.77 -11.80
N ARG A 23 8.55 -1.84 -12.32
CA ARG A 23 8.88 -0.42 -12.26
C ARG A 23 8.93 0.07 -10.81
N LYS A 24 10.02 0.75 -10.49
CA LYS A 24 10.26 1.33 -9.16
C LYS A 24 9.63 2.70 -9.02
N LEU A 25 9.73 3.27 -7.83
CA LEU A 25 9.42 4.68 -7.62
C LEU A 25 10.52 5.56 -8.21
N ASN A 26 10.14 6.73 -8.72
CA ASN A 26 11.13 7.75 -9.09
C ASN A 26 11.48 8.61 -7.87
N LYS A 27 12.37 9.60 -8.07
CA LYS A 27 12.81 10.46 -6.97
C LYS A 27 11.65 11.22 -6.32
N ARG A 28 10.71 11.72 -7.11
CA ARG A 28 9.51 12.40 -6.60
C ARG A 28 8.65 11.47 -5.77
N GLY A 29 8.51 10.21 -6.21
CA GLY A 29 7.75 9.20 -5.48
C GLY A 29 8.37 8.90 -4.12
N VAL A 30 9.69 8.74 -4.08
CA VAL A 30 10.40 8.50 -2.82
C VAL A 30 10.23 9.69 -1.86
N LEU A 31 10.36 10.91 -2.37
CA LEU A 31 10.16 12.11 -1.56
C LEU A 31 8.72 12.22 -1.05
N SER A 32 7.75 11.93 -1.90
CA SER A 32 6.33 11.95 -1.52
C SER A 32 6.05 10.97 -0.38
N CYS A 33 6.62 9.78 -0.42
CA CYS A 33 6.48 8.80 0.65
C CYS A 33 7.02 9.33 1.98
N LYS A 34 8.16 10.00 1.95
CA LYS A 34 8.75 10.61 3.15
C LYS A 34 7.82 11.69 3.74
N ILE A 35 7.29 12.56 2.89
CA ILE A 35 6.38 13.63 3.31
C ILE A 35 5.10 13.04 3.91
N ILE A 36 4.51 12.04 3.26
CA ILE A 36 3.31 11.38 3.76
C ILE A 36 3.59 10.69 5.10
N SER A 37 4.71 10.00 5.20
CA SER A 37 5.11 9.34 6.44
C SER A 37 5.20 10.34 7.60
N GLU A 38 5.84 11.48 7.37
CA GLU A 38 5.95 12.51 8.39
C GLU A 38 4.59 13.09 8.78
N ASN A 39 3.70 13.31 7.81
CA ASN A 39 2.37 13.84 8.08
C ASN A 39 1.48 12.85 8.83
N LEU A 40 1.68 11.55 8.65
CA LEU A 40 0.88 10.54 9.34
C LEU A 40 1.23 10.36 10.81
N LYS A 41 2.37 10.88 11.26
CA LYS A 41 2.80 10.75 12.67
C LYS A 41 1.76 11.26 13.67
N ASN A 42 0.98 12.25 13.29
CA ASN A 42 0.01 12.88 14.18
C ASN A 42 -1.41 12.36 13.96
N LYS A 43 -1.59 11.30 13.18
CA LYS A 43 -2.91 10.73 12.94
C LYS A 43 -3.23 9.66 13.98
N ILE A 44 -4.51 9.64 14.38
CA ILE A 44 -4.99 8.74 15.42
C ILE A 44 -5.26 7.34 14.88
N ILE A 45 -5.45 7.20 13.57
CA ILE A 45 -5.80 5.92 12.95
C ILE A 45 -4.56 5.03 12.88
N ILE A 46 -4.66 3.86 13.53
CA ILE A 46 -3.60 2.86 13.51
C ILE A 46 -4.08 1.69 12.65
N PRO A 47 -3.49 1.47 11.48
CA PRO A 47 -3.90 0.34 10.62
C PRO A 47 -3.63 -1.01 11.28
N ASP A 48 -4.60 -1.91 11.20
CA ASP A 48 -4.46 -3.29 11.66
C ASP A 48 -4.42 -4.29 10.49
N LEU A 49 -4.60 -3.80 9.26
CA LEU A 49 -4.43 -4.61 8.06
C LEU A 49 -4.01 -3.71 6.90
N PHE A 50 -3.03 -4.18 6.13
CA PHE A 50 -2.64 -3.60 4.85
C PHE A 50 -2.94 -4.59 3.74
N ILE A 51 -3.63 -4.13 2.69
CA ILE A 51 -3.84 -4.91 1.46
C ILE A 51 -3.12 -4.16 0.35
N VAL A 52 -2.08 -4.75 -0.19
CA VAL A 52 -1.13 -4.06 -1.08
C VAL A 52 -1.03 -4.80 -2.41
N SER A 53 -1.01 -4.04 -3.51
CA SER A 53 -0.68 -4.60 -4.81
C SER A 53 0.74 -5.17 -4.78
N PRO A 54 0.99 -6.33 -5.41
CA PRO A 54 2.34 -6.91 -5.46
C PRO A 54 3.29 -6.16 -6.41
N ALA A 55 2.80 -5.22 -7.22
CA ALA A 55 3.65 -4.42 -8.10
C ALA A 55 4.72 -3.70 -7.26
N ILE A 56 5.94 -3.61 -7.77
CA ILE A 56 7.08 -3.07 -7.03
C ILE A 56 6.80 -1.64 -6.52
N ARG A 57 6.20 -0.80 -7.36
CA ARG A 57 5.87 0.58 -6.97
C ARG A 57 4.92 0.66 -5.76
N ALA A 58 3.98 -0.27 -5.66
CA ALA A 58 3.05 -0.32 -4.53
C ALA A 58 3.72 -0.87 -3.26
N THR A 59 4.53 -1.91 -3.39
CA THR A 59 5.25 -2.49 -2.25
C THR A 59 6.26 -1.50 -1.68
N LEU A 60 6.95 -0.73 -2.53
CA LEU A 60 7.89 0.30 -2.08
C LEU A 60 7.16 1.45 -1.38
N THR A 61 6.01 1.86 -1.91
CA THR A 61 5.18 2.89 -1.27
C THR A 61 4.79 2.46 0.15
N HIS A 62 4.32 1.25 0.29
CA HIS A 62 3.93 0.68 1.58
C HIS A 62 5.10 0.69 2.58
N LYS A 63 6.24 0.16 2.19
CA LYS A 63 7.41 0.09 3.05
C LYS A 63 7.92 1.48 3.45
N LYS A 64 8.04 2.38 2.48
CA LYS A 64 8.60 3.72 2.73
C LYS A 64 7.72 4.58 3.61
N ILE A 65 6.40 4.40 3.54
CA ILE A 65 5.49 5.18 4.38
C ILE A 65 5.38 4.59 5.78
N PHE A 66 5.26 3.29 5.91
CA PHE A 66 4.83 2.67 7.16
C PHE A 66 5.92 1.96 7.95
N SER A 67 7.10 1.69 7.37
CA SER A 67 8.16 0.97 8.09
C SER A 67 8.71 1.74 9.29
N VAL A 68 8.51 3.05 9.34
CA VAL A 68 8.95 3.88 10.48
C VAL A 68 8.06 3.72 11.71
N TYR A 69 6.83 3.23 11.54
CA TYR A 69 5.86 3.08 12.63
C TYR A 69 5.80 1.68 13.20
N TYR A 70 6.22 0.69 12.42
CA TYR A 70 6.10 -0.71 12.78
C TYR A 70 7.45 -1.38 12.67
N LYS A 71 7.77 -2.24 13.61
CA LYS A 71 8.92 -3.14 13.45
C LYS A 71 8.67 -4.00 12.22
N ASN A 72 9.73 -4.27 11.45
CA ASN A 72 9.63 -4.97 10.17
C ASN A 72 8.79 -6.25 10.23
N ASN A 73 9.00 -7.06 11.26
CA ASN A 73 8.27 -8.32 11.41
C ASN A 73 6.77 -8.10 11.62
N TYR A 74 6.40 -7.06 12.36
CA TYR A 74 5.00 -6.76 12.61
C TYR A 74 4.31 -6.25 11.36
N LEU A 75 4.93 -5.34 10.64
CA LEU A 75 4.37 -4.82 9.39
C LEU A 75 4.09 -5.95 8.40
N THR A 76 5.01 -6.89 8.26
CA THR A 76 4.84 -8.05 7.40
C THR A 76 3.64 -8.90 7.82
N LYS A 77 3.45 -9.10 9.12
CA LYS A 77 2.35 -9.93 9.64
C LYS A 77 0.97 -9.34 9.36
N ILE A 78 0.85 -8.03 9.29
CA ILE A 78 -0.44 -7.37 9.04
C ILE A 78 -0.60 -6.94 7.59
N THR A 79 0.23 -7.46 6.69
CA THR A 79 0.20 -7.10 5.27
C THR A 79 -0.17 -8.31 4.42
N ILE A 80 -1.14 -8.12 3.53
CA ILE A 80 -1.55 -9.09 2.52
C ILE A 80 -1.25 -8.48 1.15
N PHE A 81 -0.58 -9.23 0.28
CA PHE A 81 -0.39 -8.83 -1.10
C PHE A 81 -1.52 -9.40 -1.95
N GLU A 82 -2.27 -8.51 -2.61
CA GLU A 82 -3.46 -8.90 -3.38
C GLU A 82 -3.23 -8.63 -4.87
N LYS A 83 -3.13 -9.71 -5.63
CA LYS A 83 -2.88 -9.67 -7.07
C LYS A 83 -3.98 -8.93 -7.84
N LYS A 84 -5.22 -8.98 -7.38
CA LYS A 84 -6.33 -8.29 -8.03
C LYS A 84 -6.16 -6.77 -8.03
N LEU A 85 -5.40 -6.22 -7.10
CA LEU A 85 -5.09 -4.78 -7.10
C LEU A 85 -4.16 -4.40 -8.25
N TYR A 86 -3.44 -5.35 -8.83
CA TYR A 86 -2.57 -5.09 -9.98
C TYR A 86 -3.30 -5.32 -11.31
N GLU A 87 -4.02 -6.44 -11.45
CA GLU A 87 -4.57 -6.85 -12.74
C GLU A 87 -6.06 -7.20 -12.72
N GLY A 88 -6.74 -7.02 -11.59
CA GLY A 88 -8.16 -7.34 -11.47
C GLY A 88 -9.07 -6.26 -12.02
N SER A 89 -10.30 -6.66 -12.37
CA SER A 89 -11.36 -5.72 -12.69
C SER A 89 -11.85 -5.02 -11.41
N LEU A 90 -12.62 -3.94 -11.56
CA LEU A 90 -13.19 -3.24 -10.42
C LEU A 90 -14.05 -4.17 -9.56
N ILE A 91 -14.86 -5.02 -10.19
CA ILE A 91 -15.72 -5.98 -9.47
C ILE A 91 -14.88 -6.97 -8.68
N GLU A 92 -13.83 -7.51 -9.29
CA GLU A 92 -12.93 -8.44 -8.61
C GLU A 92 -12.24 -7.80 -7.42
N ILE A 93 -11.81 -6.54 -7.55
CA ILE A 93 -11.19 -5.79 -6.47
C ILE A 93 -12.17 -5.60 -5.32
N ILE A 94 -13.39 -5.17 -5.61
CA ILE A 94 -14.42 -4.94 -4.59
C ILE A 94 -14.74 -6.25 -3.86
N GLN A 95 -14.91 -7.34 -4.58
CA GLN A 95 -15.19 -8.65 -3.97
C GLN A 95 -14.05 -9.11 -3.07
N SER A 96 -12.81 -8.94 -3.51
CA SER A 96 -11.64 -9.32 -2.72
C SER A 96 -11.54 -8.49 -1.44
N LEU A 97 -11.73 -7.17 -1.54
CA LEU A 97 -11.68 -6.29 -0.37
C LEU A 97 -12.79 -6.60 0.62
N ASP A 98 -14.02 -6.81 0.14
CA ASP A 98 -15.14 -7.15 1.01
C ASP A 98 -14.85 -8.41 1.82
N LYS A 99 -14.26 -9.40 1.20
CA LYS A 99 -13.91 -10.66 1.87
C LYS A 99 -12.77 -10.48 2.89
N LYS A 100 -11.72 -9.74 2.53
CA LYS A 100 -10.49 -9.63 3.31
C LYS A 100 -10.57 -8.63 4.46
N CYS A 101 -11.43 -7.61 4.34
CA CYS A 101 -11.54 -6.57 5.35
C CYS A 101 -12.35 -6.97 6.59
N LYS A 102 -13.07 -8.09 6.53
CA LYS A 102 -13.92 -8.52 7.63
C LYS A 102 -13.11 -8.77 8.91
N GLY A 103 -13.58 -8.20 10.01
CA GLY A 103 -12.95 -8.38 11.32
C GLY A 103 -11.84 -7.38 11.65
N TYR A 104 -11.49 -6.50 10.70
CA TYR A 104 -10.47 -5.48 10.92
C TYR A 104 -11.10 -4.11 11.12
N LYS A 105 -10.44 -3.27 11.92
CA LYS A 105 -10.94 -1.92 12.24
C LYS A 105 -10.46 -0.89 11.22
N ASN A 106 -9.17 -0.89 10.94
CA ASN A 106 -8.55 0.13 10.09
C ASN A 106 -7.73 -0.56 9.01
N VAL A 107 -8.25 -0.56 7.79
CA VAL A 107 -7.61 -1.24 6.66
C VAL A 107 -7.07 -0.19 5.70
N VAL A 108 -5.80 -0.33 5.33
CA VAL A 108 -5.16 0.51 4.30
C VAL A 108 -4.96 -0.34 3.05
N VAL A 109 -5.43 0.17 1.93
CA VAL A 109 -5.28 -0.47 0.62
C VAL A 109 -4.36 0.39 -0.24
N ILE A 110 -3.32 -0.21 -0.79
CA ILE A 110 -2.37 0.48 -1.68
C ILE A 110 -2.35 -0.21 -3.03
N GLY A 111 -2.80 0.51 -4.03
CA GLY A 111 -2.85 0.01 -5.41
C GLY A 111 -2.16 0.88 -6.42
#